data_3f3a4b648f5676550a15d36527251b26
#
_entry.id   3f3a4b648f5676550a15d36527251b26
#
_cell.length_a   1.000
_cell.length_b   1.000
_cell.length_c   1.000
_cell.angle_alpha   90.00
_cell.angle_beta   90.00
_cell.angle_gamma   90.00
#
_symmetry.space_group_name_H-M   'P 1'
#
loop_
_entity.id
_entity.type
_entity.pdbx_description
1 polymer ?
#
loop_
_entity_poly.entity_id
_entity_poly.type
_entity_poly.pdbx_seq_one_letter_code
_entity_poly.pdbx_strand_id
1 'polypeptide(L)'
;MSRTSIVAALCMILLFSCEKGYITDCNECYTELPDVSLRVYINGSDFVPSSPLVTLYEGAMEDNIILTQYYVDGFPTYVSFQALLYKDYTATLEFTLDGQKYMTVDAACPQVRYDETACDEPCYYIYDNIIDLRLRYR
;
A
#
# COMPACT_ATOMS: atom_id res chain seq x y z
N MET A 1 -11.01 23.33 -43.14
CA MET A 1 -10.95 22.38 -42.01
C MET A 1 -12.20 22.57 -41.19
N SER A 2 -12.98 21.51 -41.05
CA SER A 2 -14.23 21.56 -40.32
C SER A 2 -13.96 21.63 -38.79
N ARG A 3 -14.73 22.44 -38.06
CA ARG A 3 -14.64 22.57 -36.62
C ARG A 3 -14.76 21.22 -35.87
N THR A 4 -15.41 20.25 -36.48
CA THR A 4 -15.54 18.87 -35.96
C THR A 4 -14.23 18.07 -35.96
N SER A 5 -13.31 18.33 -36.91
CA SER A 5 -12.01 17.65 -36.97
C SER A 5 -11.05 18.09 -35.88
N ILE A 6 -11.14 19.34 -35.45
CA ILE A 6 -10.28 19.91 -34.40
C ILE A 6 -10.70 19.36 -33.02
N VAL A 7 -12.00 19.19 -32.78
CA VAL A 7 -12.52 18.65 -31.53
C VAL A 7 -12.16 17.16 -31.39
N ALA A 8 -12.23 16.38 -32.49
CA ALA A 8 -11.84 14.97 -32.47
C ALA A 8 -10.34 14.78 -32.20
N ALA A 9 -9.48 15.63 -32.77
CA ALA A 9 -8.03 15.61 -32.50
C ALA A 9 -7.70 15.99 -31.04
N LEU A 10 -8.42 16.94 -30.47
CA LEU A 10 -8.23 17.36 -29.08
C LEU A 10 -8.66 16.25 -28.09
N CYS A 11 -9.75 15.53 -28.37
CA CYS A 11 -10.18 14.40 -27.56
C CYS A 11 -9.21 13.22 -27.59
N MET A 12 -8.54 12.96 -28.73
CA MET A 12 -7.52 11.90 -28.81
C MET A 12 -6.27 12.20 -27.97
N ILE A 13 -5.89 13.47 -27.82
CA ILE A 13 -4.73 13.86 -27.01
C ILE A 13 -5.00 13.64 -25.51
N LEU A 14 -6.25 13.75 -25.07
CA LEU A 14 -6.64 13.57 -23.67
C LEU A 14 -6.69 12.09 -23.23
N LEU A 15 -6.68 11.13 -24.15
CA LEU A 15 -6.69 9.70 -23.83
C LEU A 15 -5.30 9.11 -23.55
N PHE A 16 -4.21 9.85 -23.82
CA PHE A 16 -2.84 9.39 -23.56
C PHE A 16 -2.26 9.82 -22.20
N SER A 17 -3.06 10.39 -21.32
CA SER A 17 -2.57 11.03 -20.10
C SER A 17 -2.98 10.29 -18.82
N CYS A 18 -2.83 8.98 -18.76
CA CYS A 18 -2.91 8.24 -17.50
C CYS A 18 -2.08 6.96 -17.51
N GLU A 19 -0.85 7.00 -18.00
CA GLU A 19 0.15 6.10 -17.45
C GLU A 19 0.63 6.74 -16.15
N LYS A 20 0.22 6.17 -15.02
CA LYS A 20 0.91 6.39 -13.76
C LYS A 20 2.34 5.93 -13.99
N GLY A 21 3.25 6.87 -14.24
CA GLY A 21 4.67 6.58 -14.33
C GLY A 21 5.10 6.01 -12.99
N TYR A 22 5.26 4.71 -12.91
CA TYR A 22 5.88 4.07 -11.76
C TYR A 22 7.35 4.43 -11.78
N ILE A 23 7.77 5.24 -10.82
CA ILE A 23 9.18 5.52 -10.58
C ILE A 23 9.73 4.31 -9.85
N THR A 24 10.60 3.54 -10.49
CA THR A 24 11.30 2.42 -9.86
C THR A 24 12.44 3.01 -9.01
N ASP A 25 12.42 2.74 -7.70
CA ASP A 25 13.55 3.05 -6.83
C ASP A 25 14.60 1.94 -6.97
N CYS A 26 15.77 2.29 -7.54
CA CYS A 26 16.84 1.33 -7.78
C CYS A 26 17.48 0.78 -6.49
N ASN A 27 17.24 1.42 -5.33
CA ASN A 27 17.63 0.88 -4.03
C ASN A 27 16.70 -0.24 -3.54
N GLU A 28 15.48 -0.30 -4.07
CA GLU A 28 14.47 -1.32 -3.76
C GLU A 28 14.25 -2.30 -4.92
N CYS A 29 15.21 -2.39 -5.83
CA CYS A 29 15.18 -3.29 -6.97
C CYS A 29 16.15 -4.45 -6.76
N TYR A 30 15.66 -5.67 -6.93
CA TYR A 30 16.39 -6.90 -6.58
C TYR A 30 16.77 -7.68 -7.83
N THR A 31 17.99 -8.24 -7.87
CA THR A 31 18.46 -9.07 -9.01
C THR A 31 17.73 -10.41 -9.08
N GLU A 32 17.27 -10.92 -7.94
CA GLU A 32 16.43 -12.12 -7.82
C GLU A 32 15.11 -11.75 -7.14
N LEU A 33 14.07 -12.55 -7.36
CA LEU A 33 12.77 -12.32 -6.72
C LEU A 33 12.92 -12.46 -5.19
N PRO A 34 12.73 -11.39 -4.42
CA PRO A 34 12.89 -11.42 -2.97
C PRO A 34 11.66 -12.04 -2.29
N ASP A 35 11.83 -12.41 -1.03
CA ASP A 35 10.69 -12.69 -0.16
C ASP A 35 9.82 -11.44 0.00
N VAL A 36 8.53 -11.59 -0.16
CA VAL A 36 7.61 -10.47 -0.12
C VAL A 36 7.25 -10.13 1.32
N SER A 37 7.47 -8.89 1.69
CA SER A 37 7.10 -8.33 2.99
C SER A 37 6.04 -7.26 2.82
N LEU A 38 4.93 -7.41 3.53
CA LEU A 38 3.89 -6.40 3.67
C LEU A 38 4.26 -5.48 4.83
N ARG A 39 4.39 -4.18 4.56
CA ARG A 39 4.65 -3.16 5.58
C ARG A 39 3.36 -2.45 5.97
N VAL A 40 3.01 -2.52 7.24
CA VAL A 40 1.82 -1.86 7.81
C VAL A 40 2.28 -0.68 8.66
N TYR A 41 2.08 0.53 8.17
CA TYR A 41 2.42 1.76 8.87
C TYR A 41 1.35 2.09 9.90
N ILE A 42 1.76 2.30 11.15
CA ILE A 42 0.88 2.49 12.30
C ILE A 42 1.01 3.91 12.85
N ASN A 43 2.25 4.39 13.01
CA ASN A 43 2.55 5.66 13.65
C ASN A 43 3.12 6.67 12.66
N GLY A 44 2.53 7.85 12.62
CA GLY A 44 2.99 8.96 11.77
C GLY A 44 2.89 10.32 12.46
N SER A 45 2.54 10.37 13.75
CA SER A 45 2.38 11.61 14.52
C SER A 45 2.84 11.41 15.96
N ASP A 46 2.97 12.51 16.71
CA ASP A 46 3.32 12.51 18.13
C ASP A 46 2.23 11.93 19.05
N PHE A 47 1.19 11.37 18.45
CA PHE A 47 0.04 10.82 19.14
C PHE A 47 0.22 9.31 19.40
N VAL A 48 0.17 8.92 20.68
CA VAL A 48 0.24 7.52 21.11
C VAL A 48 -1.13 7.10 21.66
N PRO A 49 -1.91 6.31 20.91
CA PRO A 49 -3.17 5.79 21.41
C PRO A 49 -2.95 4.74 22.49
N SER A 50 -3.95 4.55 23.34
CA SER A 50 -3.95 3.46 24.30
C SER A 50 -4.38 2.16 23.65
N SER A 51 -3.65 1.07 23.94
CA SER A 51 -3.94 -0.30 23.55
C SER A 51 -4.25 -0.48 22.05
N PRO A 52 -3.36 -0.06 21.13
CA PRO A 52 -3.58 -0.23 19.70
C PRO A 52 -3.56 -1.73 19.33
N LEU A 53 -4.62 -2.17 18.68
CA LEU A 53 -4.80 -3.54 18.21
C LEU A 53 -4.68 -3.57 16.69
N VAL A 54 -3.69 -4.31 16.18
CA VAL A 54 -3.55 -4.56 14.74
C VAL A 54 -4.16 -5.91 14.41
N THR A 55 -5.01 -5.95 13.39
CA THR A 55 -5.52 -7.18 12.80
C THR A 55 -5.19 -7.21 11.33
N LEU A 56 -4.59 -8.31 10.87
CA LEU A 56 -4.33 -8.57 9.46
C LEU A 56 -5.27 -9.66 8.96
N TYR A 57 -5.98 -9.36 7.88
CA TYR A 57 -6.89 -10.26 7.20
C TYR A 57 -6.32 -10.70 5.84
N GLU A 58 -6.65 -11.91 5.43
CA GLU A 58 -6.55 -12.35 4.07
C GLU A 58 -7.81 -11.93 3.31
N GLY A 59 -7.65 -11.21 2.19
CA GLY A 59 -8.78 -10.67 1.46
C GLY A 59 -9.45 -9.48 2.14
N ALA A 60 -10.75 -9.36 1.97
CA ALA A 60 -11.55 -8.29 2.58
C ALA A 60 -11.80 -8.55 4.08
N MET A 61 -11.93 -7.48 4.85
CA MET A 61 -12.24 -7.57 6.28
C MET A 61 -13.56 -8.30 6.54
N GLU A 62 -14.53 -8.14 5.65
CA GLU A 62 -15.88 -8.74 5.71
C GLU A 62 -15.86 -10.26 5.62
N ASP A 63 -14.83 -10.84 4.97
CA ASP A 63 -14.64 -12.28 4.87
C ASP A 63 -14.17 -12.90 6.19
N ASN A 64 -13.69 -12.07 7.11
CA ASN A 64 -13.26 -12.42 8.47
C ASN A 64 -12.19 -13.52 8.53
N ILE A 65 -11.31 -13.61 7.53
CA ILE A 65 -10.18 -14.55 7.52
C ILE A 65 -8.99 -13.87 8.19
N ILE A 66 -8.90 -14.00 9.51
CA ILE A 66 -7.84 -13.38 10.31
C ILE A 66 -6.57 -14.22 10.21
N LEU A 67 -5.48 -13.60 9.73
CA LEU A 67 -4.14 -14.21 9.71
C LEU A 67 -3.40 -14.00 11.01
N THR A 68 -3.49 -12.79 11.58
CA THR A 68 -2.88 -12.46 12.85
C THR A 68 -3.59 -11.27 13.51
N GLN A 69 -3.55 -11.25 14.84
CA GLN A 69 -4.08 -10.16 15.63
C GLN A 69 -3.26 -10.01 16.90
N TYR A 70 -2.80 -8.81 17.22
CA TYR A 70 -2.05 -8.54 18.43
C TYR A 70 -2.07 -7.07 18.83
N TYR A 71 -1.87 -6.82 20.12
CA TYR A 71 -1.64 -5.47 20.63
C TYR A 71 -0.22 -5.02 20.33
N VAL A 72 -0.08 -3.80 19.86
CA VAL A 72 1.22 -3.24 19.49
C VAL A 72 1.85 -2.60 20.73
N ASP A 73 3.04 -3.09 21.10
CA ASP A 73 3.85 -2.53 22.16
C ASP A 73 4.82 -1.47 21.62
N GLY A 74 5.01 -0.37 22.38
CA GLY A 74 6.00 0.66 22.07
C GLY A 74 5.73 1.51 20.83
N PHE A 75 4.61 1.34 20.16
CA PHE A 75 4.12 2.12 19.03
C PHE A 75 5.16 2.34 17.91
N PRO A 76 5.64 1.30 17.25
CA PRO A 76 6.61 1.40 16.16
C PRO A 76 6.02 2.16 14.97
N THR A 77 6.89 2.68 14.10
CA THR A 77 6.46 3.35 12.86
C THR A 77 5.70 2.40 11.93
N TYR A 78 6.16 1.18 11.83
CA TYR A 78 5.51 0.11 11.05
C TYR A 78 5.78 -1.26 11.65
N VAL A 79 4.96 -2.22 11.26
CA VAL A 79 5.16 -3.66 11.48
C VAL A 79 5.22 -4.37 10.13
N SER A 80 5.97 -5.47 10.04
CA SER A 80 6.14 -6.23 8.80
C SER A 80 5.56 -7.63 8.95
N PHE A 81 4.93 -8.10 7.89
CA PHE A 81 4.39 -9.46 7.78
C PHE A 81 4.90 -10.12 6.50
N GLN A 82 5.11 -11.42 6.52
CA GLN A 82 5.32 -12.17 5.28
C GLN A 82 4.01 -12.18 4.48
N ALA A 83 4.13 -11.97 3.17
CA ALA A 83 3.00 -11.94 2.26
C ALA A 83 3.29 -12.76 1.00
N LEU A 84 2.24 -13.11 0.28
CA LEU A 84 2.31 -13.72 -1.03
C LEU A 84 2.01 -12.68 -2.10
N LEU A 85 2.67 -12.82 -3.24
CA LEU A 85 2.36 -12.01 -4.43
C LEU A 85 0.93 -12.29 -4.92
N TYR A 86 0.31 -11.24 -5.45
CA TYR A 86 -1.02 -11.30 -6.07
C TYR A 86 -2.13 -11.78 -5.13
N LYS A 87 -1.94 -11.57 -3.84
CA LYS A 87 -2.92 -11.90 -2.81
C LYS A 87 -3.36 -10.62 -2.10
N ASP A 88 -4.67 -10.47 -1.92
CA ASP A 88 -5.24 -9.32 -1.23
C ASP A 88 -5.07 -9.46 0.29
N TYR A 89 -4.68 -8.37 0.93
CA TYR A 89 -4.58 -8.24 2.37
C TYR A 89 -5.26 -6.96 2.84
N THR A 90 -5.98 -7.05 3.93
CA THR A 90 -6.54 -5.89 4.63
C THR A 90 -5.99 -5.85 6.04
N ALA A 91 -5.62 -4.68 6.52
CA ALA A 91 -5.27 -4.50 7.91
C ALA A 91 -6.15 -3.45 8.58
N THR A 92 -6.39 -3.62 9.86
CA THR A 92 -7.08 -2.66 10.71
C THR A 92 -6.22 -2.30 11.91
N LEU A 93 -6.32 -1.05 12.33
CA LEU A 93 -5.78 -0.57 13.60
C LEU A 93 -6.95 -0.05 14.44
N GLU A 94 -7.22 -0.72 15.55
CA GLU A 94 -8.21 -0.29 16.54
C GLU A 94 -7.51 0.30 17.75
N PHE A 95 -8.02 1.42 18.23
CA PHE A 95 -7.47 2.10 19.41
C PHE A 95 -8.54 2.93 20.12
N THR A 96 -8.25 3.31 21.35
CA THR A 96 -9.11 4.18 22.16
C THR A 96 -8.41 5.53 22.38
N LEU A 97 -9.15 6.61 22.15
CA LEU A 97 -8.73 7.97 22.40
C LEU A 97 -9.85 8.71 23.13
N ASP A 98 -9.55 9.31 24.26
CA ASP A 98 -10.52 10.06 25.08
C ASP A 98 -11.81 9.28 25.38
N GLY A 99 -11.68 7.96 25.61
CA GLY A 99 -12.80 7.05 25.87
C GLY A 99 -13.59 6.63 24.62
N GLN A 100 -13.25 7.12 23.45
CA GLN A 100 -13.84 6.74 22.18
C GLN A 100 -12.98 5.71 21.44
N LYS A 101 -13.62 4.72 20.84
CA LYS A 101 -12.97 3.73 19.96
C LYS A 101 -12.92 4.23 18.53
N TYR A 102 -11.76 4.08 17.93
CA TYR A 102 -11.50 4.40 16.52
C TYR A 102 -10.94 3.18 15.81
N MET A 103 -11.17 3.10 14.52
CA MET A 103 -10.59 2.09 13.65
C MET A 103 -10.16 2.73 12.34
N THR A 104 -8.94 2.44 11.92
CA THR A 104 -8.46 2.74 10.56
C THR A 104 -8.33 1.44 9.77
N VAL A 105 -8.60 1.50 8.49
CA VAL A 105 -8.58 0.35 7.58
C VAL A 105 -7.87 0.76 6.30
N ASP A 106 -7.01 -0.11 5.80
CA ASP A 106 -6.40 0.01 4.48
C ASP A 106 -6.05 -1.38 3.95
N ALA A 107 -5.83 -1.50 2.64
CA ALA A 107 -5.58 -2.76 1.96
C ALA A 107 -4.44 -2.65 0.96
N ALA A 108 -3.79 -3.78 0.67
CA ALA A 108 -2.76 -3.89 -0.35
C ALA A 108 -2.80 -5.27 -1.01
N CYS A 109 -2.32 -5.33 -2.25
CA CYS A 109 -2.14 -6.56 -3.01
C CYS A 109 -0.71 -6.58 -3.57
N PRO A 110 0.28 -7.16 -2.86
CA PRO A 110 1.66 -7.15 -3.30
C PRO A 110 1.84 -7.71 -4.70
N GLN A 111 2.50 -6.96 -5.55
CA GLN A 111 2.75 -7.30 -6.94
C GLN A 111 4.23 -7.15 -7.27
N VAL A 112 4.68 -7.83 -8.31
CA VAL A 112 6.04 -7.75 -8.80
C VAL A 112 6.06 -7.27 -10.24
N ARG A 113 7.04 -6.45 -10.55
CA ARG A 113 7.40 -6.06 -11.91
C ARG A 113 8.88 -6.36 -12.15
N TYR A 114 9.18 -6.92 -13.30
CA TYR A 114 10.54 -7.02 -13.80
C TYR A 114 10.83 -5.81 -14.68
N ASP A 115 11.88 -5.08 -14.36
CA ASP A 115 12.27 -3.87 -15.07
C ASP A 115 13.66 -4.05 -15.68
N GLU A 116 13.76 -3.92 -17.01
CA GLU A 116 15.00 -4.12 -17.75
C GLU A 116 15.77 -2.81 -17.97
N THR A 117 15.15 -1.65 -17.76
CA THR A 117 15.66 -0.37 -18.25
C THR A 117 15.75 0.74 -17.21
N ALA A 118 15.02 0.64 -16.10
CA ALA A 118 14.94 1.71 -15.11
C ALA A 118 16.21 1.86 -14.25
N CYS A 119 16.99 0.77 -14.08
CA CYS A 119 18.19 0.74 -13.28
C CYS A 119 19.38 0.25 -14.12
N ASP A 120 20.61 0.31 -13.58
CA ASP A 120 21.84 -0.10 -14.28
C ASP A 120 21.80 -1.57 -14.70
N GLU A 121 21.14 -2.42 -13.91
CA GLU A 121 20.92 -3.83 -14.19
C GLU A 121 19.44 -4.18 -14.16
N PRO A 122 18.96 -5.15 -14.96
CA PRO A 122 17.60 -5.66 -14.86
C PRO A 122 17.28 -6.17 -13.46
N CYS A 123 16.09 -5.86 -12.95
CA CYS A 123 15.74 -6.17 -11.58
C CYS A 123 14.25 -6.36 -11.34
N TYR A 124 13.92 -7.03 -10.22
CA TYR A 124 12.55 -7.18 -9.73
C TYR A 124 12.20 -6.07 -8.76
N TYR A 125 11.07 -5.44 -8.95
CA TYR A 125 10.52 -4.41 -8.08
C TYR A 125 9.18 -4.88 -7.51
N ILE A 126 9.07 -4.87 -6.17
CA ILE A 126 7.83 -5.17 -5.46
C ILE A 126 7.09 -3.87 -5.22
N TYR A 127 5.81 -3.85 -5.53
CA TYR A 127 4.94 -2.69 -5.30
C TYR A 127 3.59 -3.13 -4.73
N ASP A 128 2.79 -2.16 -4.28
CA ASP A 128 1.52 -2.37 -3.59
C ASP A 128 1.64 -3.32 -2.38
N ASN A 129 2.75 -3.16 -1.65
CA ASN A 129 3.06 -3.94 -0.44
C ASN A 129 3.06 -3.08 0.83
N ILE A 130 2.39 -1.93 0.79
CA ILE A 130 2.28 -0.99 1.91
C ILE A 130 0.81 -0.81 2.26
N ILE A 131 0.48 -1.01 3.53
CA ILE A 131 -0.79 -0.65 4.16
C ILE A 131 -0.52 0.54 5.09
N ASP A 132 -1.28 1.61 4.95
CA ASP A 132 -1.09 2.84 5.71
C ASP A 132 -2.28 3.10 6.65
N LEU A 133 -2.14 2.69 7.90
CA LEU A 133 -3.16 2.86 8.95
C LEU A 133 -2.97 4.13 9.78
N ARG A 134 -2.00 4.98 9.43
CA ARG A 134 -1.71 6.20 10.16
C ARG A 134 -2.89 7.16 10.11
N LEU A 135 -3.23 7.72 11.27
CA LEU A 135 -4.18 8.82 11.33
C LEU A 135 -3.60 10.05 10.62
N ARG A 136 -4.32 10.54 9.64
CA ARG A 136 -4.03 11.80 8.97
C ARG A 136 -5.06 12.82 9.43
N TYR A 137 -4.67 13.73 10.31
CA TYR A 137 -5.48 14.90 10.58
C TYR A 137 -5.40 15.82 9.35
N ARG A 138 -6.55 16.16 8.82
CA ARG A 138 -6.69 17.24 7.84
C ARG A 138 -7.09 18.51 8.53
#